data_9da21655a6f9a679437590677300817e
#
_entry.id   9da21655a6f9a679437590677300817e
#
_cell.length_a   1.000
_cell.length_b   1.000
_cell.length_c   1.000
_cell.angle_alpha   90.00
_cell.angle_beta   90.00
_cell.angle_gamma   90.00
#
_symmetry.space_group_name_H-M   'P 1'
#
loop_
_entity.id
_entity.type
_entity.pdbx_description
1 polymer ?
#
loop_
_entity_poly.entity_id
_entity_poly.type
_entity_poly.pdbx_seq_one_letter_code
_entity_poly.pdbx_strand_id
1 'polypeptide(L)'
;MNSKTTRQKLQILLPHWIEHNNNHEAEFRKWADAARTEHADRLTELLNQAAVSMATTDEILKKALAEAGGPDAGHHHPHPHHHA
;
A
#
# COMPACT_ATOMS: atom_id res chain seq x y z
N MET A 1 6.45 32.46 0.86
CA MET A 1 5.92 31.40 1.45
C MET A 1 5.47 30.36 0.50
N ASN A 2 6.04 29.23 0.63
CA ASN A 2 5.79 28.20 -0.32
C ASN A 2 4.88 27.13 0.23
N SER A 3 3.69 27.10 -0.29
CA SER A 3 2.80 26.02 0.02
C SER A 3 2.98 24.93 -1.00
N LYS A 4 2.96 23.71 -0.55
CA LYS A 4 3.01 22.59 -1.48
C LYS A 4 1.70 22.54 -2.27
N THR A 5 1.80 22.23 -3.53
CA THR A 5 0.63 21.97 -4.34
C THR A 5 0.03 20.62 -3.95
N THR A 6 -1.19 20.36 -4.39
CA THR A 6 -1.81 19.06 -4.15
C THR A 6 -0.93 17.94 -4.72
N ARG A 7 -0.41 18.15 -5.93
CA ARG A 7 0.47 17.17 -6.55
C ARG A 7 1.68 16.87 -5.67
N GLN A 8 2.30 17.90 -5.13
CA GLN A 8 3.47 17.71 -4.27
C GLN A 8 3.12 16.99 -2.99
N LYS A 9 1.96 17.30 -2.42
CA LYS A 9 1.51 16.60 -1.22
C LYS A 9 1.26 15.13 -1.50
N LEU A 10 0.68 14.82 -2.66
CA LEU A 10 0.42 13.45 -3.04
C LEU A 10 1.69 12.66 -3.28
N GLN A 11 2.74 13.30 -3.75
CA GLN A 11 4.03 12.64 -3.91
C GLN A 11 4.59 12.17 -2.57
N ILE A 12 4.15 12.78 -1.49
CA ILE A 12 4.56 12.38 -0.14
C ILE A 12 3.58 11.36 0.43
N LEU A 13 2.29 11.61 0.26
CA LEU A 13 1.26 10.79 0.89
C LEU A 13 1.08 9.43 0.23
N LEU A 14 1.14 9.39 -1.11
CA LEU A 14 0.87 8.14 -1.82
C LEU A 14 1.84 7.02 -1.44
N PRO A 15 3.14 7.26 -1.31
CA PRO A 15 4.03 6.18 -0.86
C PRO A 15 3.65 5.63 0.52
N HIS A 16 3.20 6.49 1.42
CA HIS A 16 2.75 6.04 2.74
C HIS A 16 1.49 5.19 2.63
N TRP A 17 0.56 5.60 1.80
CA TRP A 17 -0.68 4.85 1.60
C TRP A 17 -0.41 3.50 0.96
N ILE A 18 0.51 3.46 0.00
CA ILE A 18 0.87 2.22 -0.66
C ILE A 18 1.46 1.23 0.35
N GLU A 19 2.38 1.71 1.17
CA GLU A 19 3.00 0.86 2.19
C GLU A 19 1.95 0.37 3.19
N HIS A 20 1.07 1.26 3.60
CA HIS A 20 0.01 0.93 4.55
C HIS A 20 -0.92 -0.15 3.97
N ASN A 21 -1.28 -0.01 2.70
CA ASN A 21 -2.11 -0.99 2.01
C ASN A 21 -1.43 -2.35 1.94
N ASN A 22 -0.12 -2.35 1.65
CA ASN A 22 0.63 -3.60 1.58
C ASN A 22 0.63 -4.32 2.92
N ASN A 23 0.74 -3.56 4.00
CA ASN A 23 0.70 -4.13 5.34
C ASN A 23 -0.66 -4.75 5.64
N HIS A 24 -1.73 -4.08 5.24
CA HIS A 24 -3.08 -4.62 5.43
C HIS A 24 -3.29 -5.87 4.60
N GLU A 25 -2.81 -5.87 3.37
CA GLU A 25 -2.94 -7.04 2.52
C GLU A 25 -2.27 -8.26 3.17
N ALA A 26 -1.08 -8.07 3.68
CA ALA A 26 -0.34 -9.15 4.33
C ALA A 26 -1.10 -9.67 5.57
N GLU A 27 -1.66 -8.74 6.35
CA GLU A 27 -2.44 -9.13 7.53
C GLU A 27 -3.68 -9.91 7.15
N PHE A 28 -4.38 -9.46 6.11
CA PHE A 28 -5.59 -10.16 5.68
C PHE A 28 -5.27 -11.59 5.23
N ARG A 29 -4.16 -11.78 4.51
CA ARG A 29 -3.77 -13.11 4.07
C ARG A 29 -3.37 -14.01 5.23
N LYS A 30 -2.68 -13.44 6.20
CA LYS A 30 -2.29 -14.16 7.41
C LYS A 30 -3.51 -14.67 8.15
N TRP A 31 -4.50 -13.82 8.34
CA TRP A 31 -5.70 -14.21 9.07
C TRP A 31 -6.61 -15.12 8.24
N ALA A 32 -6.57 -15.00 6.91
CA ALA A 32 -7.27 -15.95 6.07
C ALA A 32 -6.70 -17.35 6.27
N ASP A 33 -5.38 -17.47 6.35
CA ASP A 33 -4.75 -18.76 6.58
C ASP A 33 -5.15 -19.33 7.95
N ALA A 34 -5.18 -18.47 8.96
CA ALA A 34 -5.60 -18.90 10.28
C ALA A 34 -7.05 -19.38 10.28
N ALA A 35 -7.92 -18.65 9.58
CA ALA A 35 -9.32 -19.04 9.48
C ALA A 35 -9.46 -20.38 8.76
N ARG A 36 -8.63 -20.61 7.75
CA ARG A 36 -8.69 -21.85 6.99
C ARG A 36 -8.35 -23.03 7.87
N THR A 37 -7.37 -22.88 8.75
CA THR A 37 -6.99 -23.98 9.64
C THR A 37 -8.10 -24.31 10.63
N GLU A 38 -8.99 -23.38 10.87
CA GLU A 38 -10.14 -23.61 11.76
C GLU A 38 -11.38 -24.02 10.98
N HIS A 39 -11.23 -24.27 9.68
CA HIS A 39 -12.33 -24.65 8.80
C HIS A 39 -13.42 -23.60 8.68
N ALA A 40 -13.06 -22.32 8.91
CA ALA A 40 -13.99 -21.22 8.76
C ALA A 40 -13.96 -20.77 7.29
N ASP A 41 -14.53 -21.58 6.41
CA ASP A 41 -14.34 -21.42 4.97
C ASP A 41 -14.87 -20.10 4.44
N ARG A 42 -16.03 -19.67 4.89
CA ARG A 42 -16.58 -18.41 4.41
C ARG A 42 -15.73 -17.21 4.85
N LEU A 43 -15.25 -17.27 6.08
CA LEU A 43 -14.38 -16.21 6.60
C LEU A 43 -13.07 -16.18 5.84
N THR A 44 -12.49 -17.36 5.56
CA THR A 44 -11.27 -17.45 4.76
C THR A 44 -11.48 -16.78 3.41
N GLU A 45 -12.60 -17.08 2.76
CA GLU A 45 -12.90 -16.55 1.45
C GLU A 45 -13.02 -15.02 1.47
N LEU A 46 -13.72 -14.50 2.47
CA LEU A 46 -13.91 -13.06 2.58
C LEU A 46 -12.60 -12.34 2.87
N LEU A 47 -11.75 -12.90 3.72
CA LEU A 47 -10.47 -12.29 4.01
C LEU A 47 -9.55 -12.30 2.81
N ASN A 48 -9.59 -13.37 2.02
CA ASN A 48 -8.81 -13.41 0.78
C ASN A 48 -9.33 -12.41 -0.24
N GLN A 49 -10.64 -12.21 -0.31
CA GLN A 49 -11.21 -11.18 -1.18
C GLN A 49 -10.76 -9.80 -0.76
N ALA A 50 -10.69 -9.56 0.55
CA ALA A 50 -10.22 -8.27 1.05
C ALA A 50 -8.75 -8.05 0.67
N ALA A 51 -7.94 -9.11 0.75
CA ALA A 51 -6.53 -9.00 0.37
C ALA A 51 -6.40 -8.68 -1.12
N VAL A 52 -7.21 -9.33 -1.96
CA VAL A 52 -7.19 -9.05 -3.40
C VAL A 52 -7.59 -7.59 -3.67
N SER A 53 -8.59 -7.10 -2.95
CA SER A 53 -9.00 -5.69 -3.10
C SER A 53 -7.87 -4.75 -2.72
N MET A 54 -7.11 -5.08 -1.69
CA MET A 54 -5.97 -4.26 -1.30
C MET A 54 -4.90 -4.26 -2.39
N ALA A 55 -4.65 -5.43 -2.99
CA ALA A 55 -3.67 -5.52 -4.06
C ALA A 55 -4.10 -4.68 -5.28
N THR A 56 -5.38 -4.73 -5.62
CA THR A 56 -5.91 -3.92 -6.71
C THR A 56 -5.78 -2.44 -6.40
N THR A 57 -6.15 -2.04 -5.18
CA THR A 57 -6.04 -0.65 -4.77
C THR A 57 -4.59 -0.20 -4.84
N ASP A 58 -3.66 -1.06 -4.42
CA ASP A 58 -2.25 -0.74 -4.44
C ASP A 58 -1.78 -0.41 -5.85
N GLU A 59 -2.22 -1.20 -6.84
CA GLU A 59 -1.83 -0.93 -8.22
C GLU A 59 -2.37 0.40 -8.70
N ILE A 60 -3.59 0.74 -8.28
CA ILE A 60 -4.18 2.03 -8.65
C ILE A 60 -3.43 3.17 -7.98
N LEU A 61 -3.06 3.01 -6.72
CA LEU A 61 -2.30 4.05 -6.02
C LEU A 61 -0.93 4.24 -6.64
N LYS A 62 -0.31 3.17 -7.11
CA LYS A 62 0.97 3.28 -7.80
C LYS A 62 0.83 4.06 -9.10
N LYS A 63 -0.27 3.85 -9.82
CA LYS A 63 -0.54 4.63 -11.02
C LYS A 63 -0.76 6.10 -10.68
N ALA A 64 -1.48 6.37 -9.59
CA ALA A 64 -1.69 7.74 -9.14
C ALA A 64 -0.36 8.40 -8.79
N LEU A 65 0.53 7.67 -8.14
CA LEU A 65 1.84 8.20 -7.78
C LEU A 65 2.63 8.56 -9.04
N ALA A 66 2.58 7.69 -10.04
CA ALA A 66 3.26 7.98 -11.30
C ALA A 66 2.69 9.24 -11.95
N GLU A 67 1.36 9.40 -11.91
CA GLU A 67 0.72 10.60 -12.46
C GLU A 67 1.11 11.85 -11.69
N ALA A 68 1.35 11.71 -10.40
CA ALA A 68 1.75 12.86 -9.58
C ALA A 68 3.21 13.21 -9.78
N GLY A 69 3.94 12.42 -10.53
CA GLY A 69 5.35 12.71 -10.81
C GLY A 69 6.33 11.82 -10.07
N GLY A 70 5.82 10.77 -9.44
CA GLY A 70 6.65 9.85 -8.67
C GLY A 70 6.89 10.33 -7.25
N PRO A 71 7.66 9.58 -6.48
CA PRO A 71 7.95 9.97 -5.10
C PRO A 71 8.63 11.34 -5.05
N ASP A 72 8.48 12.04 -3.93
CA ASP A 72 9.03 13.36 -3.77
C ASP A 72 10.56 13.31 -3.84
N ALA A 73 11.10 13.77 -4.94
CA ALA A 73 12.53 13.73 -5.17
C ALA A 73 13.27 14.82 -4.42
N GLY A 74 12.55 15.82 -3.96
CA GLY A 74 13.19 16.88 -3.20
C GLY A 74 13.65 16.44 -1.83
N HIS A 75 13.18 15.29 -1.39
CA HIS A 75 13.58 14.75 -0.12
C HIS A 75 14.36 13.47 -0.27
N HIS A 76 15.04 13.38 -1.34
CA HIS A 76 15.81 12.24 -1.63
C HIS A 76 16.85 11.97 -0.54
N HIS A 77 16.84 10.77 -0.04
CA HIS A 77 17.78 10.36 0.98
C HIS A 77 18.66 9.29 0.40
N PRO A 78 19.92 9.54 0.34
CA PRO A 78 20.83 8.59 -0.28
C PRO A 78 21.14 7.41 0.60
N HIS A 79 20.34 7.10 1.55
CA HIS A 79 20.62 5.94 2.32
C HIS A 79 20.08 4.75 1.62
N PRO A 80 20.76 3.87 1.68
CA PRO A 80 20.32 2.68 1.04
C PRO A 80 19.31 1.90 1.83
N HIS A 81 19.35 2.05 2.30
CA HIS A 81 18.64 1.30 2.57
C HIS A 81 18.33 0.32 2.57
N HIS A 82 18.52 0.37 2.87
CA HIS A 82 18.12 -0.31 2.83
C HIS A 82 17.84 -1.25 2.82
N HIS A 83 17.92 -1.48 2.92
CA HIS A 83 17.58 -2.32 2.81
C HIS A 83 17.60 -3.08 2.54
N ALA A 84 17.73 -3.36 2.49
CA ALA A 84 17.78 -4.02 2.15
C ALA A 84 17.56 -4.39 2.04
#